data_139c07f0f9eb919a71a234325987dd73
#
_entry.id   139c07f0f9eb919a71a234325987dd73
#
_cell.length_a   1.000
_cell.length_b   1.000
_cell.length_c   1.000
_cell.angle_alpha   90.00
_cell.angle_beta   90.00
_cell.angle_gamma   90.00
#
_symmetry.space_group_name_H-M   'P 1'
#
loop_
_entity.id
_entity.type
_entity.pdbx_description
1 polymer ?
#
loop_
_entity_poly.entity_id
_entity_poly.type
_entity_poly.pdbx_seq_one_letter_code
_entity_poly.pdbx_strand_id
1 'polypeptide(L)'
;MTKVDAPKIDARELRNCFGKFATGITVITSLAKDGSKIGLTVNSFSSLSIDPPMILWSLDNRSNNLVDLTEASHFAVNVLASDQLELSNNFANPADDKFDGVTIIEGKCGMPLLKETVAYLECKNVHQYPGGDHTIFVGEVEVYRSNYRRRKNPIPVP
;
A
#
# COMPACT_ATOMS: atom_id res chain seq x y z
N MET A 1 18.99 35.23 10.95
CA MET A 1 18.67 33.82 10.68
C MET A 1 19.96 33.02 10.82
N THR A 2 20.07 32.20 11.84
CA THR A 2 21.20 31.30 12.05
C THR A 2 21.14 30.21 10.99
N LYS A 3 22.17 30.10 10.14
CA LYS A 3 22.31 28.96 9.22
C LYS A 3 22.50 27.70 10.08
N VAL A 4 21.54 26.79 10.02
CA VAL A 4 21.74 25.44 10.54
C VAL A 4 22.61 24.72 9.51
N ASP A 5 23.82 24.33 9.90
CA ASP A 5 24.64 23.46 9.06
C ASP A 5 23.84 22.19 8.76
N ALA A 6 23.66 21.87 7.48
CA ALA A 6 22.91 20.68 7.08
C ALA A 6 23.66 19.43 7.55
N PRO A 7 23.15 18.69 8.54
CA PRO A 7 23.82 17.48 9.01
C PRO A 7 23.84 16.43 7.91
N LYS A 8 24.86 15.57 7.93
CA LYS A 8 24.86 14.36 7.09
C LYS A 8 23.61 13.53 7.44
N ILE A 9 22.76 13.27 6.46
CA ILE A 9 21.49 12.56 6.67
C ILE A 9 21.79 11.10 7.05
N ASP A 10 21.38 10.72 8.25
CA ASP A 10 21.34 9.33 8.70
C ASP A 10 19.99 8.71 8.31
N ALA A 11 20.03 7.60 7.58
CA ALA A 11 18.82 6.97 7.04
C ALA A 11 17.89 6.43 8.14
N ARG A 12 18.41 5.99 9.29
CA ARG A 12 17.62 5.47 10.42
C ARG A 12 16.92 6.61 11.15
N GLU A 13 17.65 7.69 11.42
CA GLU A 13 17.07 8.88 12.06
C GLU A 13 16.02 9.52 11.17
N LEU A 14 16.26 9.56 9.85
CA LEU A 14 15.27 10.07 8.90
C LEU A 14 13.99 9.23 8.89
N ARG A 15 14.10 7.88 8.89
CA ARG A 15 12.92 7.00 9.02
C ARG A 15 12.16 7.25 10.31
N ASN A 16 12.87 7.40 11.45
CA ASN A 16 12.25 7.72 12.73
C ASN A 16 11.51 9.06 12.69
N CYS A 17 12.06 10.03 11.97
CA CYS A 17 11.40 11.32 11.75
C CYS A 17 10.13 11.16 10.92
N PHE A 18 10.17 10.43 9.80
CA PHE A 18 8.98 10.16 8.98
C PHE A 18 7.90 9.40 9.76
N GLY A 19 8.30 8.46 10.62
CA GLY A 19 7.39 7.70 11.49
C GLY A 19 6.64 8.55 12.52
N LYS A 20 7.01 9.83 12.74
CA LYS A 20 6.22 10.75 13.57
C LYS A 20 4.93 11.19 12.90
N PHE A 21 4.84 11.07 11.59
CA PHE A 21 3.61 11.33 10.86
C PHE A 21 2.72 10.10 10.91
N ALA A 22 1.65 10.17 11.69
CA ALA A 22 0.69 9.08 11.83
C ALA A 22 -0.07 8.86 10.52
N THR A 23 0.05 7.64 9.96
CA THR A 23 -0.67 7.21 8.76
C THR A 23 -1.56 6.01 9.08
N GLY A 24 -2.48 5.68 8.18
CA GLY A 24 -3.08 4.36 8.14
C GLY A 24 -2.10 3.33 7.54
N ILE A 25 -2.36 2.06 7.79
CA ILE A 25 -1.64 0.96 7.14
C ILE A 25 -2.55 0.36 6.07
N THR A 26 -1.98 0.09 4.90
CA THR A 26 -2.68 -0.55 3.79
C THR A 26 -1.91 -1.78 3.32
N VAL A 27 -2.64 -2.74 2.76
CA VAL A 27 -2.06 -3.82 1.98
C VAL A 27 -2.45 -3.61 0.53
N ILE A 28 -1.45 -3.49 -0.32
CA ILE A 28 -1.63 -3.51 -1.77
C ILE A 28 -1.72 -4.95 -2.22
N THR A 29 -2.73 -5.27 -3.00
CA THR A 29 -2.89 -6.60 -3.60
C THR A 29 -3.03 -6.49 -5.12
N SER A 30 -2.51 -7.46 -5.86
CA SER A 30 -2.57 -7.53 -7.31
C SER A 30 -2.42 -8.98 -7.78
N LEU A 31 -2.38 -9.16 -9.08
CA LEU A 31 -2.06 -10.43 -9.73
C LEU A 31 -0.85 -10.24 -10.65
N ALA A 32 0.09 -11.17 -10.59
CA ALA A 32 1.16 -11.28 -11.56
C ALA A 32 0.62 -11.84 -12.90
N LYS A 33 1.42 -11.82 -13.95
CA LYS A 33 1.03 -12.32 -15.29
C LYS A 33 0.63 -13.81 -15.30
N ASP A 34 1.23 -14.59 -14.43
CA ASP A 34 0.92 -16.04 -14.28
C ASP A 34 -0.32 -16.29 -13.41
N GLY A 35 -0.97 -15.23 -12.91
CA GLY A 35 -2.13 -15.29 -12.03
C GLY A 35 -1.80 -15.49 -10.55
N SER A 36 -0.52 -15.56 -10.18
CA SER A 36 -0.12 -15.60 -8.77
C SER A 36 -0.48 -14.31 -8.05
N LYS A 37 -0.87 -14.44 -6.77
CA LYS A 37 -1.30 -13.29 -5.97
C LYS A 37 -0.09 -12.53 -5.44
N ILE A 38 -0.14 -11.21 -5.53
CA ILE A 38 0.83 -10.29 -4.95
C ILE A 38 0.19 -9.57 -3.77
N GLY A 39 0.91 -9.48 -2.66
CA GLY A 39 0.48 -8.73 -1.49
C GLY A 39 1.65 -8.10 -0.74
N LEU A 40 1.53 -6.83 -0.38
CA LEU A 40 2.55 -6.11 0.39
C LEU A 40 1.94 -5.01 1.24
N THR A 41 2.49 -4.85 2.45
CA THR A 41 2.09 -3.80 3.38
C THR A 41 2.80 -2.50 3.03
N VAL A 42 2.04 -1.42 2.93
CA VAL A 42 2.57 -0.07 2.71
C VAL A 42 1.87 0.95 3.61
N ASN A 43 2.60 2.01 3.97
CA ASN A 43 2.09 3.19 4.67
C ASN A 43 2.15 4.46 3.82
N SER A 44 2.59 4.34 2.57
CA SER A 44 2.80 5.45 1.64
C SER A 44 1.54 5.87 0.89
N PHE A 45 0.40 5.22 1.16
CA PHE A 45 -0.88 5.56 0.52
C PHE A 45 -1.30 7.01 0.79
N SER A 46 -1.73 7.69 -0.28
CA SER A 46 -2.38 9.00 -0.20
C SER A 46 -3.46 9.15 -1.26
N SER A 47 -4.52 9.89 -0.93
CA SER A 47 -5.45 10.41 -1.94
C SER A 47 -4.74 11.43 -2.81
N LEU A 48 -5.10 11.51 -4.09
CA LEU A 48 -4.48 12.42 -5.06
C LEU A 48 -5.51 13.35 -5.71
N SER A 49 -6.60 12.81 -6.25
CA SER A 49 -7.62 13.57 -6.99
C SER A 49 -9.00 12.99 -6.76
N ILE A 50 -10.04 13.81 -6.92
CA ILE A 50 -11.43 13.39 -6.89
C ILE A 50 -12.03 13.35 -8.29
N ASP A 51 -11.57 14.20 -9.20
CA ASP A 51 -12.02 14.23 -10.59
C ASP A 51 -10.81 14.43 -11.52
N PRO A 52 -10.35 13.37 -12.21
CA PRO A 52 -10.72 11.96 -12.00
C PRO A 52 -10.33 11.44 -10.61
N PRO A 53 -10.99 10.37 -10.10
CA PRO A 53 -10.69 9.84 -8.78
C PRO A 53 -9.38 9.06 -8.80
N MET A 54 -8.36 9.58 -8.12
CA MET A 54 -7.01 9.02 -8.15
C MET A 54 -6.41 8.92 -6.77
N ILE A 55 -5.54 7.93 -6.61
CA ILE A 55 -4.70 7.72 -5.42
C ILE A 55 -3.24 7.50 -5.83
N LEU A 56 -2.33 7.60 -4.88
CA LEU A 56 -0.95 7.20 -5.06
C LEU A 56 -0.43 6.38 -3.87
N TRP A 57 0.62 5.62 -4.14
CA TRP A 57 1.43 4.91 -3.16
C TRP A 57 2.82 4.67 -3.74
N SER A 58 3.79 4.27 -2.91
CA SER A 58 5.18 4.10 -3.34
C SER A 58 5.73 2.74 -2.96
N LEU A 59 6.57 2.17 -3.84
CA LEU A 59 7.23 0.88 -3.67
C LEU A 59 8.74 1.05 -3.77
N ASP A 60 9.48 0.45 -2.84
CA ASP A 60 10.96 0.36 -2.89
C ASP A 60 11.39 -0.35 -4.20
N ASN A 61 12.32 0.25 -4.93
CA ASN A 61 12.83 -0.29 -6.21
C ASN A 61 13.55 -1.63 -6.07
N ARG A 62 13.91 -2.03 -4.85
CA ARG A 62 14.49 -3.36 -4.54
C ARG A 62 13.43 -4.44 -4.32
N SER A 63 12.16 -4.08 -4.33
CA SER A 63 11.07 -5.05 -4.15
C SER A 63 11.05 -6.07 -5.28
N ASN A 64 10.96 -7.36 -4.93
CA ASN A 64 10.81 -8.45 -5.90
C ASN A 64 9.48 -8.35 -6.70
N ASN A 65 8.51 -7.61 -6.17
CA ASN A 65 7.20 -7.42 -6.81
C ASN A 65 7.17 -6.21 -7.77
N LEU A 66 8.28 -5.45 -7.93
CA LEU A 66 8.28 -4.22 -8.71
C LEU A 66 7.89 -4.45 -10.17
N VAL A 67 8.48 -5.46 -10.81
CA VAL A 67 8.23 -5.78 -12.23
C VAL A 67 6.76 -6.15 -12.43
N ASP A 68 6.26 -7.09 -11.64
CA ASP A 68 4.88 -7.57 -11.75
C ASP A 68 3.87 -6.46 -11.50
N LEU A 69 4.09 -5.62 -10.48
CA LEU A 69 3.23 -4.48 -10.19
C LEU A 69 3.29 -3.38 -11.25
N THR A 70 4.46 -3.16 -11.86
CA THR A 70 4.61 -2.21 -12.97
C THR A 70 3.82 -2.65 -14.20
N GLU A 71 3.78 -3.95 -14.46
CA GLU A 71 3.09 -4.54 -15.61
C GLU A 71 1.61 -4.87 -15.34
N ALA A 72 1.21 -4.92 -14.07
CA ALA A 72 -0.18 -5.19 -13.69
C ALA A 72 -1.12 -4.08 -14.18
N SER A 73 -2.24 -4.48 -14.79
CA SER A 73 -3.27 -3.54 -15.24
C SER A 73 -4.03 -2.89 -14.09
N HIS A 74 -4.17 -3.61 -12.97
CA HIS A 74 -4.92 -3.19 -11.79
C HIS A 74 -4.21 -3.59 -10.50
N PHE A 75 -4.54 -2.90 -9.44
CA PHE A 75 -4.21 -3.28 -8.07
C PHE A 75 -5.36 -2.87 -7.12
N ALA A 76 -5.40 -3.47 -5.96
CA ALA A 76 -6.31 -3.06 -4.90
C ALA A 76 -5.56 -2.51 -3.70
N VAL A 77 -6.15 -1.51 -3.04
CA VAL A 77 -5.71 -0.96 -1.77
C VAL A 77 -6.66 -1.44 -0.69
N ASN A 78 -6.17 -2.20 0.28
CA ASN A 78 -6.94 -2.69 1.41
C ASN A 78 -6.54 -1.91 2.66
N VAL A 79 -7.41 -1.05 3.18
CA VAL A 79 -7.15 -0.23 4.38
C VAL A 79 -7.42 -1.08 5.61
N LEU A 80 -6.37 -1.40 6.38
CA LEU A 80 -6.48 -2.30 7.52
C LEU A 80 -7.18 -1.65 8.71
N ALA A 81 -7.93 -2.48 9.44
CA ALA A 81 -8.51 -2.13 10.73
C ALA A 81 -7.47 -2.27 11.86
N SER A 82 -7.74 -1.63 13.00
CA SER A 82 -6.83 -1.62 14.16
C SER A 82 -6.53 -2.99 14.78
N ASP A 83 -7.42 -3.95 14.55
CA ASP A 83 -7.30 -5.33 15.02
C ASP A 83 -6.62 -6.27 13.99
N GLN A 84 -6.12 -5.72 12.87
CA GLN A 84 -5.47 -6.47 11.79
C GLN A 84 -3.93 -6.33 11.78
N LEU A 85 -3.30 -6.17 12.94
CA LEU A 85 -1.84 -6.04 13.06
C LEU A 85 -1.10 -7.29 12.54
N GLU A 86 -1.61 -8.48 12.83
CA GLU A 86 -1.01 -9.73 12.35
C GLU A 86 -1.03 -9.80 10.83
N LEU A 87 -2.13 -9.37 10.21
CA LEU A 87 -2.26 -9.29 8.76
C LEU A 87 -1.26 -8.29 8.16
N SER A 88 -1.10 -7.12 8.80
CA SER A 88 -0.07 -6.14 8.41
C SER A 88 1.34 -6.74 8.43
N ASN A 89 1.70 -7.44 9.50
CA ASN A 89 3.01 -8.09 9.66
C ASN A 89 3.21 -9.20 8.62
N ASN A 90 2.18 -10.01 8.36
CA ASN A 90 2.24 -11.08 7.38
C ASN A 90 2.61 -10.55 5.97
N PHE A 91 1.95 -9.48 5.54
CA PHE A 91 2.24 -8.88 4.23
C PHE A 91 3.50 -7.98 4.19
N ALA A 92 4.03 -7.58 5.34
CA ALA A 92 5.30 -6.83 5.44
C ALA A 92 6.53 -7.74 5.34
N ASN A 93 6.42 -8.99 5.79
CA ASN A 93 7.55 -9.92 5.83
C ASN A 93 7.70 -10.67 4.51
N PRO A 94 8.94 -11.00 4.09
CA PRO A 94 9.17 -11.90 2.97
C PRO A 94 8.67 -13.31 3.33
N ALA A 95 7.80 -13.86 2.52
CA ALA A 95 7.29 -15.23 2.63
C ALA A 95 6.91 -15.73 1.23
N ASP A 96 6.98 -17.05 1.02
CA ASP A 96 6.68 -17.67 -0.28
C ASP A 96 5.18 -17.59 -0.58
N ASP A 97 4.31 -17.81 0.41
CA ASP A 97 2.86 -17.65 0.28
C ASP A 97 2.30 -16.82 1.44
N LYS A 98 2.13 -15.52 1.17
CA LYS A 98 1.55 -14.57 2.12
C LYS A 98 0.03 -14.68 2.24
N PHE A 99 -0.62 -15.40 1.33
CA PHE A 99 -2.08 -15.57 1.32
C PHE A 99 -2.55 -16.85 2.01
N ASP A 100 -1.61 -17.74 2.40
CA ASP A 100 -1.97 -18.93 3.19
C ASP A 100 -2.67 -18.54 4.49
N GLY A 101 -3.82 -19.13 4.74
CA GLY A 101 -4.66 -18.83 5.89
C GLY A 101 -5.38 -17.47 5.86
N VAL A 102 -5.14 -16.65 4.84
CA VAL A 102 -5.78 -15.33 4.71
C VAL A 102 -7.11 -15.45 3.97
N THR A 103 -8.17 -14.94 4.57
CA THR A 103 -9.48 -14.89 3.90
C THR A 103 -9.55 -13.74 2.92
N ILE A 104 -9.71 -14.07 1.64
CA ILE A 104 -9.86 -13.11 0.54
C ILE A 104 -11.21 -13.28 -0.15
N ILE A 105 -11.62 -12.23 -0.86
CA ILE A 105 -12.70 -12.25 -1.83
C ILE A 105 -12.18 -11.72 -3.17
N GLU A 106 -12.78 -12.14 -4.26
CA GLU A 106 -12.49 -11.58 -5.56
C GLU A 106 -13.24 -10.25 -5.72
N GLY A 107 -12.50 -9.21 -6.09
CA GLY A 107 -13.05 -7.90 -6.38
C GLY A 107 -13.73 -7.84 -7.74
N LYS A 108 -14.39 -6.72 -8.03
CA LYS A 108 -15.06 -6.50 -9.33
C LYS A 108 -14.09 -6.38 -10.50
N CYS A 109 -12.87 -5.87 -10.24
CA CYS A 109 -11.79 -5.81 -11.21
C CYS A 109 -10.89 -7.08 -11.19
N GLY A 110 -11.33 -8.13 -10.48
CA GLY A 110 -10.60 -9.39 -10.37
C GLY A 110 -9.45 -9.39 -9.35
N MET A 111 -9.27 -8.29 -8.61
CA MET A 111 -8.19 -8.20 -7.62
C MET A 111 -8.53 -8.96 -6.33
N PRO A 112 -7.52 -9.59 -5.69
CA PRO A 112 -7.74 -10.20 -4.39
C PRO A 112 -7.96 -9.12 -3.33
N LEU A 113 -9.12 -9.13 -2.67
CA LEU A 113 -9.48 -8.21 -1.59
C LEU A 113 -9.43 -8.93 -0.24
N LEU A 114 -8.83 -8.28 0.75
CA LEU A 114 -8.77 -8.81 2.12
C LEU A 114 -10.11 -8.58 2.83
N LYS A 115 -10.60 -9.61 3.52
CA LYS A 115 -11.84 -9.48 4.29
C LYS A 115 -11.66 -8.57 5.51
N GLU A 116 -12.80 -7.98 5.92
CA GLU A 116 -12.94 -7.22 7.15
C GLU A 116 -12.06 -5.97 7.27
N THR A 117 -11.54 -5.47 6.18
CA THR A 117 -10.83 -4.19 6.13
C THR A 117 -11.79 -3.01 6.36
N VAL A 118 -11.25 -1.86 6.76
CA VAL A 118 -12.03 -0.61 6.95
C VAL A 118 -12.57 -0.10 5.63
N ALA A 119 -11.75 -0.22 4.58
CA ALA A 119 -12.12 0.14 3.22
C ALA A 119 -11.26 -0.63 2.23
N TYR A 120 -11.74 -0.74 0.99
CA TYR A 120 -10.92 -1.13 -0.14
C TYR A 120 -11.20 -0.25 -1.35
N LEU A 121 -10.19 -0.11 -2.21
CA LEU A 121 -10.27 0.54 -3.48
C LEU A 121 -9.65 -0.39 -4.53
N GLU A 122 -10.34 -0.64 -5.64
CA GLU A 122 -9.76 -1.29 -6.81
C GLU A 122 -9.43 -0.20 -7.83
N CYS A 123 -8.19 -0.19 -8.30
CA CYS A 123 -7.65 0.88 -9.10
C CYS A 123 -7.04 0.35 -10.38
N LYS A 124 -7.31 1.02 -11.49
CA LYS A 124 -6.53 0.86 -12.71
C LYS A 124 -5.15 1.48 -12.51
N ASN A 125 -4.10 0.75 -12.85
CA ASN A 125 -2.72 1.22 -12.75
C ASN A 125 -2.41 2.15 -13.93
N VAL A 126 -2.43 3.47 -13.73
CA VAL A 126 -2.41 4.42 -14.85
C VAL A 126 -1.06 5.10 -15.07
N HIS A 127 -0.30 5.38 -14.00
CA HIS A 127 1.02 6.01 -14.12
C HIS A 127 1.99 5.47 -13.08
N GLN A 128 3.28 5.46 -13.46
CA GLN A 128 4.39 5.24 -12.53
C GLN A 128 5.43 6.34 -12.73
N TYR A 129 5.96 6.85 -11.62
CA TYR A 129 6.97 7.91 -11.62
C TYR A 129 8.15 7.54 -10.72
N PRO A 130 9.40 7.85 -11.13
CA PRO A 130 10.55 7.66 -10.25
C PRO A 130 10.48 8.63 -9.06
N GLY A 131 10.76 8.12 -7.86
CA GLY A 131 10.77 8.87 -6.61
C GLY A 131 11.99 8.50 -5.75
N GLY A 132 13.22 8.76 -6.23
CA GLY A 132 14.45 8.38 -5.54
C GLY A 132 14.69 6.87 -5.57
N ASP A 133 14.76 6.23 -4.41
CA ASP A 133 14.86 4.77 -4.27
C ASP A 133 13.51 4.03 -4.32
N HIS A 134 12.42 4.75 -4.66
CA HIS A 134 11.07 4.24 -4.81
C HIS A 134 10.49 4.55 -6.19
N THR A 135 9.49 3.78 -6.57
CA THR A 135 8.59 4.07 -7.68
C THR A 135 7.22 4.47 -7.13
N ILE A 136 6.70 5.60 -7.57
CA ILE A 136 5.36 6.09 -7.23
C ILE A 136 4.37 5.50 -8.22
N PHE A 137 3.39 4.78 -7.71
CA PHE A 137 2.26 4.26 -8.47
C PHE A 137 1.06 5.18 -8.32
N VAL A 138 0.44 5.53 -9.44
CA VAL A 138 -0.82 6.27 -9.46
C VAL A 138 -1.92 5.38 -10.01
N GLY A 139 -2.98 5.25 -9.24
CA GLY A 139 -4.15 4.45 -9.62
C GLY A 139 -5.40 5.31 -9.78
N GLU A 140 -6.13 5.08 -10.86
CA GLU A 140 -7.48 5.60 -11.03
C GLU A 140 -8.48 4.66 -10.36
N VAL A 141 -9.26 5.18 -9.42
CA VAL A 141 -10.21 4.38 -8.63
C VAL A 141 -11.43 4.03 -9.47
N GLU A 142 -11.66 2.74 -9.72
CA GLU A 142 -12.82 2.23 -10.44
C GLU A 142 -13.90 1.70 -9.51
N VAL A 143 -13.49 1.09 -8.39
CA VAL A 143 -14.40 0.53 -7.38
C VAL A 143 -13.90 0.87 -5.99
N TYR A 144 -14.79 1.23 -5.09
CA TYR A 144 -14.46 1.42 -3.69
C TYR A 144 -15.59 0.98 -2.77
N ARG A 145 -15.24 0.62 -1.55
CA ARG A 145 -16.18 0.36 -0.47
C ARG A 145 -15.56 0.76 0.86
N SER A 146 -16.37 1.34 1.75
CA SER A 146 -16.01 1.56 3.15
C SER A 146 -16.91 0.77 4.08
N ASN A 147 -16.33 0.22 5.14
CA ASN A 147 -17.04 -0.48 6.19
C ASN A 147 -17.22 0.43 7.41
N TYR A 148 -18.35 1.12 7.48
CA TYR A 148 -18.66 2.09 8.54
C TYR A 148 -18.75 1.46 9.95
N ARG A 149 -18.88 0.13 10.06
CA ARG A 149 -18.93 -0.59 11.35
C ARG A 149 -17.55 -0.82 11.95
N ARG A 150 -16.46 -0.70 11.16
CA ARG A 150 -15.09 -0.84 11.64
C ARG A 150 -14.44 0.53 11.84
N ARG A 151 -13.88 0.74 13.05
CA ARG A 151 -13.18 1.99 13.36
C ARG A 151 -11.78 1.98 12.74
N LYS A 152 -11.43 3.12 12.13
CA LYS A 152 -10.04 3.46 11.87
C LYS A 152 -9.35 3.68 13.21
N ASN A 153 -8.36 2.86 13.54
CA ASN A 153 -7.27 3.34 14.39
C ASN A 153 -6.02 3.28 13.53
N PRO A 154 -5.19 4.32 13.50
CA PRO A 154 -3.89 4.19 12.89
C PRO A 154 -3.16 3.07 13.63
N ILE A 155 -2.76 2.03 12.90
CA ILE A 155 -1.82 1.06 13.46
C ILE A 155 -0.52 1.83 13.61
N PRO A 156 0.10 1.91 14.81
CA PRO A 156 1.39 2.56 14.95
C PRO A 156 2.37 1.90 14.00
N VAL A 157 3.04 2.71 13.20
CA VAL A 157 4.15 2.22 12.37
C VAL A 157 5.25 1.79 13.33
N PRO A 158 5.75 0.53 13.26
CA PRO A 158 6.83 0.06 14.12
C PRO A 158 8.14 0.81 13.88
#